data_9e1feb47775ee4ba6616e00832656395
#
_entry.id   9e1feb47775ee4ba6616e00832656395
#
_cell.length_a   1.000
_cell.length_b   1.000
_cell.length_c   1.000
_cell.angle_alpha   90.00
_cell.angle_beta   90.00
_cell.angle_gamma   90.00
#
_symmetry.space_group_name_H-M   'P 1'
#
loop_
_entity.id
_entity.type
_entity.pdbx_description
1 polymer ?
#
loop_
_entity_poly.entity_id
_entity_poly.type
_entity_poly.pdbx_seq_one_letter_code
_entity_poly.pdbx_strand_id
1 'polypeptide(L)'
;WYYVPTGSMEPTIQVGDRVVVDKSAYTLELPFTDFVIAQTSDIKRGDIVIIDSSAADTRLVKRVIAVAGDKVKLENNVLFVNGEKATLSAKDHYLYTEELLGQRRTIALNPLPSPAKSFNPVTVPKDHVLAMGDNRNNSVDSRYYGFIPTKEIQGKAYAVAFSLDTEDMYLPRKDRFFTALH
;
A
#
# COMPACT_ATOMS: atom_id res chain seq x y z
N TRP A 1 8.93 9.67 10.70
CA TRP A 1 9.12 9.13 9.35
C TRP A 1 9.68 7.72 9.37
N TYR A 2 9.48 6.99 8.29
CA TYR A 2 10.01 5.64 8.12
C TYR A 2 10.86 5.56 6.86
N TYR A 3 11.97 4.83 6.95
CA TYR A 3 12.80 4.49 5.79
C TYR A 3 12.15 3.37 4.98
N VAL A 4 12.21 3.49 3.64
CA VAL A 4 11.67 2.49 2.72
C VAL A 4 12.84 1.70 2.09
N PRO A 5 13.02 0.44 2.52
CA PRO A 5 14.16 -0.37 2.08
C PRO A 5 13.89 -1.19 0.81
N THR A 6 12.63 -1.28 0.35
CA THR A 6 12.23 -2.18 -0.74
C THR A 6 11.38 -1.46 -1.78
N GLY A 7 11.44 -1.92 -3.03
CA GLY A 7 10.71 -1.35 -4.16
C GLY A 7 9.26 -1.86 -4.31
N SER A 8 8.66 -2.46 -3.27
CA SER A 8 7.30 -3.05 -3.39
C SER A 8 6.20 -2.03 -3.65
N MET A 9 6.46 -0.75 -3.40
CA MET A 9 5.54 0.37 -3.63
C MET A 9 5.92 1.26 -4.82
N GLU A 10 6.94 0.88 -5.58
CA GLU A 10 7.27 1.59 -6.81
C GLU A 10 6.11 1.51 -7.83
N PRO A 11 5.88 2.58 -8.59
CA PRO A 11 6.66 3.82 -8.66
C PRO A 11 6.28 4.88 -7.62
N THR A 12 5.24 4.64 -6.81
CA THR A 12 4.70 5.63 -5.86
C THR A 12 5.72 5.99 -4.77
N ILE A 13 6.31 4.97 -4.14
CA ILE A 13 7.37 5.12 -3.15
C ILE A 13 8.58 4.32 -3.63
N GLN A 14 9.75 4.95 -3.62
CA GLN A 14 11.01 4.39 -4.10
C GLN A 14 11.89 3.92 -2.94
N VAL A 15 12.80 3.00 -3.23
CA VAL A 15 13.88 2.65 -2.30
C VAL A 15 14.70 3.90 -1.96
N GLY A 16 14.94 4.15 -0.69
CA GLY A 16 15.64 5.35 -0.21
C GLY A 16 14.74 6.49 0.25
N ASP A 17 13.42 6.40 -0.03
CA ASP A 17 12.45 7.38 0.48
C ASP A 17 12.35 7.37 2.01
N ARG A 18 12.09 8.53 2.57
CA ARG A 18 11.66 8.74 3.96
C ARG A 18 10.22 9.21 3.95
N VAL A 19 9.30 8.31 4.30
CA VAL A 19 7.87 8.63 4.29
C VAL A 19 7.42 9.22 5.62
N VAL A 20 6.60 10.27 5.53
CA VAL A 20 5.94 10.89 6.69
C VAL A 20 4.64 10.15 6.95
N VAL A 21 4.43 9.80 8.21
CA VAL A 21 3.29 8.98 8.65
C VAL A 21 2.51 9.71 9.73
N ASP A 22 1.21 9.82 9.51
CA ASP A 22 0.27 10.22 10.55
C ASP A 22 -0.16 8.98 11.33
N LYS A 23 0.33 8.85 12.55
CA LYS A 23 -0.03 7.76 13.46
C LYS A 23 -1.41 7.95 14.10
N SER A 24 -1.91 9.18 14.14
CA SER A 24 -3.22 9.51 14.69
C SER A 24 -4.35 9.40 13.66
N ALA A 25 -4.02 9.05 12.39
CA ALA A 25 -4.99 8.99 11.30
C ALA A 25 -6.18 8.07 11.58
N TYR A 26 -5.97 6.98 12.33
CA TYR A 26 -7.01 5.96 12.56
C TYR A 26 -7.34 5.77 14.04
N THR A 27 -6.35 5.90 14.92
CA THR A 27 -6.49 5.71 16.36
C THR A 27 -5.74 6.79 17.14
N LEU A 28 -6.31 7.23 18.24
CA LEU A 28 -5.63 8.05 19.23
C LEU A 28 -5.26 7.15 20.41
N GLU A 29 -3.97 6.99 20.65
CA GLU A 29 -3.41 6.17 21.73
C GLU A 29 -2.86 7.05 22.84
N LEU A 30 -2.90 6.55 24.09
CA LEU A 30 -2.22 7.21 25.21
C LEU A 30 -0.70 7.10 25.00
N PRO A 31 0.04 8.22 25.14
CA PRO A 31 1.50 8.19 25.04
C PRO A 31 2.10 7.13 25.99
N PHE A 32 3.04 6.35 25.47
CA PHE A 32 3.75 5.29 26.20
C PHE A 32 2.93 4.07 26.61
N THR A 33 1.75 3.89 26.03
CA THR A 33 0.90 2.71 26.24
C THR A 33 0.25 2.28 24.92
N ASP A 34 -0.21 1.01 24.84
CA ASP A 34 -0.98 0.51 23.70
C ASP A 34 -2.50 0.74 23.90
N PHE A 35 -2.87 1.67 24.80
CA PHE A 35 -4.26 1.92 25.13
C PHE A 35 -4.89 2.90 24.15
N VAL A 36 -5.80 2.40 23.30
CA VAL A 36 -6.57 3.21 22.34
C VAL A 36 -7.65 4.01 23.08
N ILE A 37 -7.57 5.35 23.00
CA ILE A 37 -8.55 6.26 23.62
C ILE A 37 -9.76 6.44 22.70
N ALA A 38 -9.52 6.58 21.39
CA ALA A 38 -10.56 6.83 20.40
C ALA A 38 -10.14 6.37 19.01
N GLN A 39 -11.11 5.97 18.21
CA GLN A 39 -10.96 5.84 16.78
C GLN A 39 -11.19 7.22 16.14
N THR A 40 -10.22 7.70 15.37
CA THR A 40 -10.26 9.06 14.78
C THR A 40 -10.89 9.06 13.40
N SER A 41 -10.61 8.04 12.59
CA SER A 41 -11.27 7.84 11.29
C SER A 41 -11.20 6.38 10.85
N ASP A 42 -11.99 6.05 9.84
CA ASP A 42 -11.95 4.73 9.21
C ASP A 42 -10.82 4.65 8.17
N ILE A 43 -10.22 3.47 8.07
CA ILE A 43 -9.28 3.16 7.00
C ILE A 43 -10.05 3.12 5.68
N LYS A 44 -9.52 3.80 4.66
CA LYS A 44 -10.18 3.92 3.35
C LYS A 44 -9.40 3.21 2.26
N ARG A 45 -10.11 2.76 1.22
CA ARG A 45 -9.48 2.30 -0.01
C ARG A 45 -8.59 3.40 -0.57
N GLY A 46 -7.42 3.04 -1.07
CA GLY A 46 -6.40 3.97 -1.58
C GLY A 46 -5.41 4.46 -0.52
N ASP A 47 -5.71 4.37 0.78
CA ASP A 47 -4.76 4.76 1.81
C ASP A 47 -3.48 3.96 1.71
N ILE A 48 -2.34 4.64 1.78
CA ILE A 48 -1.04 3.99 1.94
C ILE A 48 -0.76 3.88 3.42
N VAL A 49 -0.59 2.66 3.91
CA VAL A 49 -0.51 2.36 5.35
C VAL A 49 0.82 1.71 5.73
N ILE A 50 1.25 2.02 6.93
CA ILE A 50 2.35 1.33 7.60
C ILE A 50 1.74 0.21 8.43
N ILE A 51 2.26 -1.00 8.27
CA ILE A 51 1.74 -2.22 8.88
C ILE A 51 2.88 -2.89 9.64
N ASP A 52 2.70 -3.13 10.94
CA ASP A 52 3.56 -4.02 11.69
C ASP A 52 2.97 -5.43 11.59
N SER A 53 3.39 -6.14 10.55
CA SER A 53 2.78 -7.41 10.15
C SER A 53 3.31 -8.58 10.97
N SER A 54 2.43 -9.20 11.76
CA SER A 54 2.75 -10.44 12.47
C SER A 54 2.94 -11.63 11.52
N ALA A 55 2.23 -11.66 10.40
CA ALA A 55 2.34 -12.72 9.39
C ALA A 55 3.64 -12.65 8.59
N ALA A 56 4.19 -11.45 8.37
CA ALA A 56 5.45 -11.23 7.65
C ALA A 56 6.65 -11.11 8.58
N ASP A 57 6.44 -11.03 9.90
CA ASP A 57 7.44 -10.73 10.92
C ASP A 57 8.31 -9.49 10.58
N THR A 58 7.66 -8.48 9.98
CA THR A 58 8.34 -7.24 9.56
C THR A 58 7.34 -6.12 9.32
N ARG A 59 7.90 -4.89 9.24
CA ARG A 59 7.13 -3.70 8.86
C ARG A 59 6.95 -3.63 7.35
N LEU A 60 5.71 -3.43 6.93
CA LEU A 60 5.34 -3.29 5.53
C LEU A 60 4.78 -1.89 5.26
N VAL A 61 4.96 -1.42 4.03
CA VAL A 61 4.25 -0.27 3.46
C VAL A 61 3.44 -0.80 2.29
N LYS A 62 2.11 -0.65 2.33
CA LYS A 62 1.20 -1.15 1.30
C LYS A 62 0.03 -0.19 1.09
N ARG A 63 -0.65 -0.34 -0.04
CA ARG A 63 -1.89 0.38 -0.33
C ARG A 63 -3.10 -0.47 0.00
N VAL A 64 -4.05 0.11 0.72
CA VAL A 64 -5.35 -0.52 0.99
C VAL A 64 -6.15 -0.58 -0.31
N ILE A 65 -6.47 -1.79 -0.75
CA ILE A 65 -7.27 -2.05 -1.95
C ILE A 65 -8.74 -2.21 -1.58
N ALA A 66 -9.00 -2.89 -0.45
CA ALA A 66 -10.34 -3.17 0.00
C ALA A 66 -10.42 -3.18 1.52
N VAL A 67 -11.60 -2.82 2.04
CA VAL A 67 -11.92 -2.75 3.46
C VAL A 67 -12.98 -3.79 3.84
N ALA A 68 -13.25 -3.94 5.12
CA ALA A 68 -14.24 -4.90 5.64
C ALA A 68 -15.57 -4.86 4.86
N GLY A 69 -16.06 -6.04 4.47
CA GLY A 69 -17.29 -6.21 3.70
C GLY A 69 -17.11 -6.16 2.18
N ASP A 70 -15.98 -5.67 1.65
CA ASP A 70 -15.72 -5.66 0.23
C ASP A 70 -15.52 -7.06 -0.34
N LYS A 71 -16.06 -7.28 -1.53
CA LYS A 71 -15.80 -8.49 -2.33
C LYS A 71 -14.74 -8.19 -3.37
N VAL A 72 -13.62 -8.90 -3.31
CA VAL A 72 -12.44 -8.65 -4.16
C VAL A 72 -12.09 -9.90 -4.96
N LYS A 73 -11.75 -9.71 -6.22
CA LYS A 73 -11.19 -10.72 -7.12
C LYS A 73 -9.99 -10.11 -7.86
N LEU A 74 -9.00 -10.92 -8.14
CA LEU A 74 -7.90 -10.55 -9.05
C LEU A 74 -7.86 -11.55 -10.20
N GLU A 75 -7.77 -11.08 -11.43
CA GLU A 75 -7.70 -11.89 -12.62
C GLU A 75 -6.65 -11.32 -13.59
N ASN A 76 -5.54 -12.02 -13.75
CA ASN A 76 -4.41 -11.58 -14.59
C ASN A 76 -3.96 -10.14 -14.29
N ASN A 77 -3.75 -9.83 -13.01
CA ASN A 77 -3.42 -8.49 -12.48
C ASN A 77 -4.53 -7.43 -12.61
N VAL A 78 -5.72 -7.78 -13.06
CA VAL A 78 -6.87 -6.86 -13.10
C VAL A 78 -7.71 -7.06 -11.84
N LEU A 79 -7.89 -6.01 -11.07
CA LEU A 79 -8.70 -5.99 -9.85
C LEU A 79 -10.19 -5.87 -10.19
N PHE A 80 -10.99 -6.54 -9.37
CA PHE A 80 -12.43 -6.35 -9.30
C PHE A 80 -12.79 -6.13 -7.82
N VAL A 81 -13.47 -5.03 -7.53
CA VAL A 81 -13.95 -4.73 -6.17
C VAL A 81 -15.44 -4.43 -6.24
N ASN A 82 -16.24 -5.16 -5.48
CA ASN A 82 -17.70 -5.04 -5.44
C ASN A 82 -18.37 -5.11 -6.84
N GLY A 83 -17.80 -5.92 -7.73
CA GLY A 83 -18.27 -6.09 -9.11
C GLY A 83 -17.73 -5.05 -10.10
N GLU A 84 -17.10 -3.97 -9.65
CA GLU A 84 -16.46 -3.00 -10.53
C GLU A 84 -15.08 -3.50 -10.94
N LYS A 85 -14.83 -3.47 -12.25
CA LYS A 85 -13.57 -3.89 -12.86
C LYS A 85 -12.62 -2.70 -12.99
N ALA A 86 -11.38 -2.86 -12.54
CA ALA A 86 -10.33 -1.86 -12.75
C ALA A 86 -10.01 -1.70 -14.24
N THR A 87 -9.88 -0.46 -14.69
CA THR A 87 -9.35 -0.12 -16.01
C THR A 87 -7.85 0.06 -15.91
N LEU A 88 -7.10 -0.62 -16.78
CA LEU A 88 -5.65 -0.48 -16.90
C LEU A 88 -5.31 0.21 -18.21
N SER A 89 -4.65 1.35 -18.14
CA SER A 89 -4.14 2.10 -19.30
C SER A 89 -2.61 2.12 -19.25
N ALA A 90 -1.97 1.65 -20.31
CA ALA A 90 -0.50 1.68 -20.41
C ALA A 90 0.00 3.13 -20.35
N LYS A 91 1.05 3.36 -19.56
CA LYS A 91 1.67 4.68 -19.38
C LYS A 91 3.07 4.72 -20.00
N ASP A 92 3.93 3.79 -19.57
CA ASP A 92 5.30 3.66 -20.05
C ASP A 92 5.83 2.28 -19.65
N HIS A 93 6.54 1.59 -20.57
CA HIS A 93 7.09 0.25 -20.37
C HIS A 93 6.12 -0.69 -19.60
N TYR A 94 6.42 -0.95 -18.32
CA TYR A 94 5.61 -1.79 -17.44
C TYR A 94 4.78 -0.98 -16.43
N LEU A 95 4.69 0.35 -16.61
CA LEU A 95 3.86 1.23 -15.79
C LEU A 95 2.46 1.36 -16.41
N TYR A 96 1.46 1.27 -15.56
CA TYR A 96 0.05 1.39 -15.91
C TYR A 96 -0.65 2.38 -14.99
N THR A 97 -1.60 3.10 -15.54
CA THR A 97 -2.60 3.80 -14.74
C THR A 97 -3.72 2.82 -14.45
N GLU A 98 -4.00 2.57 -13.17
CA GLU A 98 -5.13 1.79 -12.70
C GLU A 98 -6.21 2.74 -12.19
N GLU A 99 -7.42 2.61 -12.76
CA GLU A 99 -8.62 3.33 -12.31
C GLU A 99 -9.62 2.33 -11.76
N LEU A 100 -10.05 2.55 -10.51
CA LEU A 100 -11.00 1.69 -9.81
C LEU A 100 -11.77 2.49 -8.76
N LEU A 101 -13.10 2.40 -8.74
CA LEU A 101 -13.98 3.08 -7.78
C LEU A 101 -13.68 4.59 -7.68
N GLY A 102 -13.48 5.25 -8.83
CA GLY A 102 -13.17 6.69 -8.91
C GLY A 102 -11.78 7.08 -8.42
N GLN A 103 -10.95 6.12 -8.04
CA GLN A 103 -9.55 6.36 -7.68
C GLN A 103 -8.62 6.03 -8.84
N ARG A 104 -7.59 6.84 -9.00
CA ARG A 104 -6.58 6.71 -10.03
C ARG A 104 -5.19 6.63 -9.42
N ARG A 105 -4.38 5.65 -9.85
CA ARG A 105 -3.01 5.46 -9.36
C ARG A 105 -2.10 4.86 -10.43
N THR A 106 -0.81 5.07 -10.30
CA THR A 106 0.19 4.39 -11.14
C THR A 106 0.63 3.11 -10.45
N ILE A 107 0.63 1.99 -11.18
CA ILE A 107 1.12 0.69 -10.73
C ILE A 107 2.19 0.18 -11.67
N ALA A 108 3.06 -0.71 -11.19
CA ALA A 108 4.02 -1.42 -12.02
C ALA A 108 3.61 -2.90 -12.18
N LEU A 109 3.55 -3.35 -13.43
CA LEU A 109 3.33 -4.75 -13.81
C LEU A 109 4.60 -5.29 -14.48
N ASN A 110 5.68 -5.35 -13.71
CA ASN A 110 6.97 -5.87 -14.19
C ASN A 110 6.81 -7.27 -14.83
N PRO A 111 7.60 -7.63 -15.84
CA PRO A 111 7.53 -8.93 -16.50
C PRO A 111 8.02 -10.08 -15.61
N LEU A 112 8.32 -9.81 -14.35
CA LEU A 112 8.75 -10.81 -13.38
C LEU A 112 7.70 -11.91 -13.20
N PRO A 113 8.12 -13.17 -13.08
CA PRO A 113 7.21 -14.24 -12.71
C PRO A 113 6.56 -13.95 -11.37
N SER A 114 5.23 -13.96 -11.32
CA SER A 114 4.48 -13.83 -10.08
C SER A 114 3.35 -14.85 -10.07
N PRO A 115 3.31 -15.76 -9.11
CA PRO A 115 2.21 -16.71 -8.99
C PRO A 115 0.91 -16.04 -8.54
N ALA A 116 0.99 -14.86 -7.90
CA ALA A 116 -0.14 -14.17 -7.32
C ALA A 116 -0.78 -13.14 -8.27
N LYS A 117 -0.90 -13.48 -9.57
CA LYS A 117 -1.58 -12.65 -10.58
C LYS A 117 -3.09 -12.80 -10.58
N SER A 118 -3.60 -13.84 -9.91
CA SER A 118 -5.03 -14.13 -9.85
C SER A 118 -5.38 -14.78 -8.52
N PHE A 119 -6.57 -14.45 -8.00
CA PHE A 119 -7.22 -15.18 -6.91
C PHE A 119 -8.74 -15.12 -7.07
N ASN A 120 -9.41 -16.13 -6.53
CA ASN A 120 -10.87 -16.26 -6.56
C ASN A 120 -11.53 -15.16 -5.72
N PRO A 121 -12.81 -14.83 -5.98
CA PRO A 121 -13.53 -13.85 -5.16
C PRO A 121 -13.47 -14.18 -3.68
N VAL A 122 -13.03 -13.20 -2.88
CA VAL A 122 -12.97 -13.26 -1.43
C VAL A 122 -13.70 -12.05 -0.85
N THR A 123 -14.30 -12.20 0.32
CA THR A 123 -14.89 -11.07 1.05
C THR A 123 -13.97 -10.70 2.21
N VAL A 124 -13.62 -9.43 2.32
CA VAL A 124 -12.78 -8.93 3.41
C VAL A 124 -13.52 -9.06 4.73
N PRO A 125 -12.97 -9.78 5.73
CA PRO A 125 -13.64 -9.95 7.01
C PRO A 125 -13.71 -8.64 7.80
N LYS A 126 -14.58 -8.62 8.83
CA LYS A 126 -14.62 -7.52 9.79
C LYS A 126 -13.25 -7.30 10.41
N ASP A 127 -12.90 -6.05 10.69
CA ASP A 127 -11.64 -5.63 11.31
C ASP A 127 -10.37 -6.03 10.53
N HIS A 128 -10.52 -6.22 9.19
CA HIS A 128 -9.40 -6.51 8.29
C HIS A 128 -9.44 -5.63 7.04
N VAL A 129 -8.31 -5.57 6.38
CA VAL A 129 -8.17 -4.97 5.04
C VAL A 129 -7.44 -5.93 4.10
N LEU A 130 -7.62 -5.71 2.80
CA LEU A 130 -6.77 -6.28 1.76
C LEU A 130 -5.87 -5.18 1.23
N ALA A 131 -4.56 -5.33 1.40
CA ALA A 131 -3.58 -4.36 0.95
C ALA A 131 -2.57 -4.97 -0.01
N MET A 132 -2.17 -4.20 -1.02
CA MET A 132 -1.24 -4.64 -2.06
C MET A 132 -0.15 -3.58 -2.28
N GLY A 133 1.00 -4.02 -2.78
CA GLY A 133 2.03 -3.11 -3.29
C GLY A 133 1.64 -2.54 -4.65
N ASP A 134 2.08 -1.33 -4.94
CA ASP A 134 1.89 -0.70 -6.26
C ASP A 134 2.80 -1.36 -7.32
N ASN A 135 3.94 -1.92 -6.89
CA ASN A 135 4.78 -2.79 -7.72
C ASN A 135 4.24 -4.24 -7.68
N ARG A 136 3.14 -4.48 -8.40
CA ARG A 136 2.29 -5.67 -8.32
C ARG A 136 3.04 -6.99 -8.40
N ASN A 137 3.97 -7.11 -9.34
CA ASN A 137 4.70 -8.35 -9.54
C ASN A 137 5.99 -8.46 -8.72
N ASN A 138 6.32 -7.41 -7.95
CA ASN A 138 7.47 -7.35 -7.03
C ASN A 138 7.05 -6.97 -5.61
N SER A 139 5.92 -7.50 -5.16
CA SER A 139 5.39 -7.25 -3.81
C SER A 139 4.89 -8.53 -3.18
N VAL A 140 5.35 -8.79 -1.97
CA VAL A 140 4.75 -9.78 -1.08
C VAL A 140 3.79 -9.04 -0.15
N ASP A 141 2.49 -9.34 -0.26
CA ASP A 141 1.40 -8.60 0.36
C ASP A 141 0.20 -9.52 0.67
N SER A 142 -1.03 -8.98 0.76
CA SER A 142 -2.24 -9.75 1.08
C SER A 142 -2.49 -10.94 0.15
N ARG A 143 -1.91 -10.95 -1.03
CA ARG A 143 -2.00 -12.10 -1.96
C ARG A 143 -1.25 -13.34 -1.45
N TYR A 144 -0.31 -13.13 -0.52
CA TYR A 144 0.53 -14.18 0.10
C TYR A 144 0.19 -14.38 1.57
N TYR A 145 0.04 -13.28 2.33
CA TYR A 145 -0.18 -13.32 3.79
C TYR A 145 -1.66 -13.37 4.16
N GLY A 146 -2.59 -13.14 3.19
CA GLY A 146 -4.00 -13.03 3.48
C GLY A 146 -4.40 -11.62 3.95
N PHE A 147 -5.56 -11.53 4.60
CA PHE A 147 -6.09 -10.27 5.10
C PHE A 147 -5.26 -9.75 6.28
N ILE A 148 -5.09 -8.42 6.32
CA ILE A 148 -4.31 -7.74 7.35
C ILE A 148 -5.26 -7.23 8.42
N PRO A 149 -5.08 -7.62 9.71
CA PRO A 149 -5.86 -7.07 10.80
C PRO A 149 -5.66 -5.55 10.93
N THR A 150 -6.73 -4.79 11.09
CA THR A 150 -6.65 -3.32 11.22
C THR A 150 -5.81 -2.86 12.40
N LYS A 151 -5.73 -3.65 13.48
CA LYS A 151 -4.88 -3.40 14.64
C LYS A 151 -3.37 -3.43 14.35
N GLU A 152 -2.95 -4.02 13.23
CA GLU A 152 -1.55 -4.03 12.79
C GLU A 152 -1.18 -2.76 12.02
N ILE A 153 -2.15 -1.90 11.68
CA ILE A 153 -1.93 -0.67 10.94
C ILE A 153 -1.52 0.44 11.90
N GLN A 154 -0.28 0.91 11.76
CA GLN A 154 0.37 1.89 12.64
C GLN A 154 0.10 3.35 12.25
N GLY A 155 -0.46 3.57 11.06
CA GLY A 155 -0.77 4.91 10.58
C GLY A 155 -0.79 5.01 9.06
N LYS A 156 -1.13 6.22 8.59
CA LYS A 156 -1.25 6.57 7.17
C LYS A 156 -0.02 7.32 6.70
N ALA A 157 0.63 6.82 5.64
CA ALA A 157 1.67 7.54 4.93
C ALA A 157 1.02 8.58 3.99
N TYR A 158 1.46 9.84 4.05
CA TYR A 158 0.85 10.92 3.26
C TYR A 158 1.83 11.73 2.43
N ALA A 159 3.13 11.65 2.71
CA ALA A 159 4.14 12.33 1.93
C ALA A 159 5.50 11.62 2.00
N VAL A 160 6.33 11.82 1.00
CA VAL A 160 7.77 11.59 1.06
C VAL A 160 8.40 12.86 1.61
N ALA A 161 9.09 12.78 2.77
CA ALA A 161 9.80 13.91 3.34
C ALA A 161 11.02 14.29 2.48
N PHE A 162 11.83 13.30 2.18
CA PHE A 162 12.96 13.37 1.27
C PHE A 162 13.36 11.97 0.81
N SER A 163 14.17 11.89 -0.24
CA SER A 163 14.68 10.65 -0.82
C SER A 163 16.17 10.74 -1.03
N LEU A 164 16.85 9.62 -0.76
CA LEU A 164 18.28 9.45 -1.05
C LEU A 164 18.46 8.35 -2.09
N ASP A 165 19.25 8.64 -3.12
CA ASP A 165 19.55 7.64 -4.13
C ASP A 165 20.54 6.61 -3.59
N THR A 166 20.05 5.40 -3.34
CA THR A 166 20.87 4.31 -2.80
C THR A 166 21.87 3.74 -3.81
N GLU A 167 21.67 4.01 -5.10
CA GLU A 167 22.54 3.58 -6.19
C GLU A 167 23.58 4.63 -6.58
N ASP A 168 23.38 5.90 -6.17
CA ASP A 168 24.29 7.02 -6.45
C ASP A 168 24.73 7.70 -5.15
N MET A 169 25.60 7.03 -4.39
CA MET A 169 26.27 7.53 -3.16
C MET A 169 25.32 8.25 -2.17
N TYR A 170 24.06 7.85 -2.11
CA TYR A 170 23.04 8.49 -1.25
C TYR A 170 22.82 9.98 -1.55
N LEU A 171 23.01 10.41 -2.80
CA LEU A 171 22.70 11.77 -3.20
C LEU A 171 21.20 12.07 -3.06
N PRO A 172 20.82 13.27 -2.61
CA PRO A 172 19.41 13.63 -2.49
C PRO A 172 18.71 13.72 -3.85
N ARG A 173 17.58 13.00 -4.00
CA ARG A 173 16.68 13.15 -5.15
C ARG A 173 15.85 14.42 -4.98
N LYS A 174 16.22 15.49 -5.70
CA LYS A 174 15.65 16.83 -5.51
C LYS A 174 14.16 16.93 -5.87
N ASP A 175 13.69 16.08 -6.76
CA ASP A 175 12.31 15.98 -7.24
C ASP A 175 11.37 15.24 -6.27
N ARG A 176 11.91 14.68 -5.19
CA ARG A 176 11.15 13.89 -4.21
C ARG A 176 11.08 14.50 -2.81
N PHE A 177 11.33 15.80 -2.70
CA PHE A 177 11.15 16.53 -1.42
C PHE A 177 9.67 16.90 -1.23
N PHE A 178 9.10 16.55 -0.08
CA PHE A 178 7.70 16.81 0.31
C PHE A 178 6.67 16.43 -0.76
N THR A 179 6.94 15.32 -1.45
CA THR A 179 6.02 14.80 -2.47
C THR A 179 4.82 14.14 -1.79
N ALA A 180 3.61 14.64 -2.08
CA ALA A 180 2.38 14.06 -1.55
C ALA A 180 2.15 12.63 -2.10
N LEU A 181 1.62 11.74 -1.26
CA LEU A 181 1.24 10.39 -1.62
C LEU A 181 -0.29 10.30 -1.79
N HIS A 182 -0.74 9.81 -2.94
CA HIS A 182 -2.15 9.69 -3.32
C HIS A 182 -2.50 8.26 -3.72
#